data_e86d74ac47269882f4415c817d937c7b
#
_entry.id   e86d74ac47269882f4415c817d937c7b
#
_cell.length_a   1.000
_cell.length_b   1.000
_cell.length_c   1.000
_cell.angle_alpha   90.00
_cell.angle_beta   90.00
_cell.angle_gamma   90.00
#
_symmetry.space_group_name_H-M   'P 1'
#
loop_
_entity.id
_entity.type
_entity.pdbx_description
1 polymer ?
#
loop_
_entity_poly.entity_id
_entity_poly.type
_entity_poly.pdbx_seq_one_letter_code
_entity_poly.pdbx_strand_id
1 'polypeptide(L)'
;MQMLRMLDIDALDVPEQIPHGDMPGDGVTIGQDNIERAKTVLSAIQGTLERRLEESAGGRVVIGVCGGSGSGKTVMASVLGYALNRAGIDAYIMSGDNYPRRIPAANDAERLRLFRMGGLRGMLASGEYSDEKAVVLRELWQADADAEPETARKLPWMQTYQQAGAQALSGYLGTPEEIDFDEVNDIIARFKRGERHIPLKRMGREETAIWYETVDFTATRVMVIEWTHANSDFLKGVDIPIYLNSTPMQTLEHRRLRNRDAQTDSAFTTMVLNIEQRKLDSQAWKAQVILSREGKKITYSAYRRETE
;
A
#
# COMPACT_ATOMS: atom_id res chain seq x y z
N MET A 1 24.33 -18.95 -7.46
CA MET A 1 25.19 -17.77 -7.44
C MET A 1 25.37 -17.04 -8.77
N GLN A 2 25.32 -17.69 -9.93
CA GLN A 2 25.46 -17.03 -11.24
C GLN A 2 24.15 -16.53 -11.86
N MET A 3 22.99 -16.85 -11.30
CA MET A 3 21.70 -16.67 -11.98
C MET A 3 21.28 -15.20 -12.18
N LEU A 4 21.36 -14.36 -11.17
CA LEU A 4 20.98 -12.93 -11.34
C LEU A 4 22.04 -12.15 -12.16
N ARG A 5 23.31 -12.54 -12.10
CA ARG A 5 24.35 -11.96 -12.96
C ARG A 5 24.17 -12.29 -14.45
N MET A 6 23.35 -13.30 -14.75
CA MET A 6 22.98 -13.66 -16.13
C MET A 6 21.75 -12.90 -16.63
N LEU A 7 21.01 -12.19 -15.75
CA LEU A 7 19.94 -11.32 -16.18
C LEU A 7 20.56 -10.03 -16.75
N ASP A 8 20.53 -9.89 -18.05
CA ASP A 8 20.81 -8.62 -18.71
C ASP A 8 19.61 -7.69 -18.46
N ILE A 9 19.74 -6.86 -17.40
CA ILE A 9 18.66 -5.95 -16.98
C ILE A 9 18.38 -4.92 -18.08
N ASP A 10 19.41 -4.49 -18.81
CA ASP A 10 19.25 -3.48 -19.87
C ASP A 10 18.49 -4.07 -21.08
N ALA A 11 18.73 -5.34 -21.39
CA ALA A 11 18.04 -6.09 -22.43
C ALA A 11 16.71 -6.74 -21.95
N LEU A 12 16.22 -6.41 -20.75
CA LEU A 12 14.96 -6.95 -20.25
C LEU A 12 13.79 -6.51 -21.15
N ASP A 13 13.24 -7.46 -21.88
CA ASP A 13 12.03 -7.32 -22.66
C ASP A 13 10.85 -7.92 -21.87
N VAL A 14 9.80 -7.13 -21.68
CA VAL A 14 8.62 -7.49 -20.88
C VAL A 14 7.39 -7.44 -21.78
N PRO A 15 6.69 -8.57 -21.97
CA PRO A 15 5.44 -8.60 -22.69
C PRO A 15 4.38 -7.70 -22.05
N GLU A 16 3.41 -7.24 -22.83
CA GLU A 16 2.28 -6.44 -22.33
C GLU A 16 1.48 -7.18 -21.24
N GLN A 17 1.44 -8.51 -21.30
CA GLN A 17 0.76 -9.37 -20.34
C GLN A 17 1.76 -10.28 -19.65
N ILE A 18 1.88 -10.12 -18.34
CA ILE A 18 2.68 -10.96 -17.44
C ILE A 18 1.85 -11.31 -16.20
N PRO A 19 2.25 -12.35 -15.45
CA PRO A 19 1.65 -12.63 -14.15
C PRO A 19 1.70 -11.41 -13.25
N HIS A 20 0.59 -11.13 -12.56
CA HIS A 20 0.45 -10.05 -11.59
C HIS A 20 0.14 -10.60 -10.21
N GLY A 21 -0.03 -9.70 -9.22
CA GLY A 21 -0.36 -10.08 -7.85
C GLY A 21 -1.68 -10.85 -7.74
N ASP A 22 -1.86 -11.48 -6.61
CA ASP A 22 -2.94 -12.44 -6.31
C ASP A 22 -4.25 -11.77 -5.82
N MET A 23 -4.39 -10.45 -5.98
CA MET A 23 -5.64 -9.74 -5.68
C MET A 23 -6.72 -10.08 -6.72
N PRO A 24 -7.89 -10.59 -6.30
CA PRO A 24 -8.96 -10.92 -7.24
C PRO A 24 -9.43 -9.71 -8.06
N GLY A 25 -9.53 -9.89 -9.37
CA GLY A 25 -10.02 -8.88 -10.30
C GLY A 25 -9.02 -7.76 -10.63
N ASP A 26 -7.78 -7.86 -10.18
CA ASP A 26 -6.72 -6.97 -10.61
C ASP A 26 -6.24 -7.31 -12.03
N GLY A 27 -5.79 -6.27 -12.73
CA GLY A 27 -5.10 -6.37 -14.00
C GLY A 27 -3.99 -5.34 -14.05
N VAL A 28 -2.97 -5.61 -14.85
CA VAL A 28 -1.85 -4.68 -15.06
C VAL A 28 -1.72 -4.35 -16.55
N THR A 29 -1.49 -3.07 -16.82
CA THR A 29 -1.05 -2.61 -18.14
C THR A 29 0.37 -2.10 -17.98
N ILE A 30 1.28 -2.67 -18.79
CA ILE A 30 2.70 -2.39 -18.67
C ILE A 30 3.11 -1.46 -19.80
N GLY A 31 3.58 -0.27 -19.45
CA GLY A 31 4.18 0.67 -20.37
C GLY A 31 5.71 0.67 -20.26
N GLN A 32 6.38 1.24 -21.26
CA GLN A 32 7.85 1.32 -21.30
C GLN A 32 8.43 2.02 -20.05
N ASP A 33 7.78 3.08 -19.57
CA ASP A 33 8.20 3.80 -18.34
C ASP A 33 8.19 2.89 -17.11
N ASN A 34 7.23 1.96 -17.03
CA ASN A 34 7.17 1.00 -15.93
C ASN A 34 8.34 0.02 -15.99
N ILE A 35 8.73 -0.41 -17.19
CA ILE A 35 9.87 -1.30 -17.40
C ILE A 35 11.15 -0.61 -16.98
N GLU A 36 11.39 0.63 -17.41
CA GLU A 36 12.61 1.40 -17.07
C GLU A 36 12.68 1.67 -15.53
N ARG A 37 11.56 1.97 -14.90
CA ARG A 37 11.49 2.09 -13.44
C ARG A 37 11.86 0.78 -12.75
N ALA A 38 11.38 -0.35 -13.25
CA ALA A 38 11.69 -1.67 -12.69
C ALA A 38 13.15 -2.06 -12.93
N LYS A 39 13.75 -1.73 -14.08
CA LYS A 39 15.19 -1.89 -14.33
C LYS A 39 16.04 -1.13 -13.32
N THR A 40 15.65 0.13 -13.01
CA THR A 40 16.33 0.94 -11.98
C THR A 40 16.30 0.24 -10.61
N VAL A 41 15.14 -0.31 -10.22
CA VAL A 41 14.99 -1.04 -8.96
C VAL A 41 15.81 -2.33 -8.98
N LEU A 42 15.70 -3.16 -10.03
CA LEU A 42 16.44 -4.41 -10.17
C LEU A 42 17.95 -4.18 -10.03
N SER A 43 18.49 -3.21 -10.76
CA SER A 43 19.92 -2.84 -10.69
C SER A 43 20.33 -2.42 -9.27
N ALA A 44 19.43 -1.73 -8.55
CA ALA A 44 19.70 -1.25 -7.21
C ALA A 44 19.65 -2.35 -6.13
N ILE A 45 18.88 -3.43 -6.35
CA ILE A 45 18.68 -4.50 -5.33
C ILE A 45 19.47 -5.77 -5.65
N GLN A 46 19.94 -5.96 -6.89
CA GLN A 46 20.55 -7.21 -7.38
C GLN A 46 21.59 -7.77 -6.41
N GLY A 47 22.61 -7.01 -6.04
CA GLY A 47 23.67 -7.50 -5.14
C GLY A 47 23.18 -7.80 -3.72
N THR A 48 22.17 -7.06 -3.24
CA THR A 48 21.55 -7.38 -1.93
C THR A 48 20.72 -8.64 -2.00
N LEU A 49 19.96 -8.82 -3.07
CA LEU A 49 19.12 -10.00 -3.27
C LEU A 49 19.99 -11.27 -3.36
N GLU A 50 21.07 -11.24 -4.14
CA GLU A 50 22.03 -12.35 -4.24
C GLU A 50 22.56 -12.74 -2.87
N ARG A 51 23.08 -11.76 -2.12
CA ARG A 51 23.61 -11.99 -0.76
C ARG A 51 22.54 -12.56 0.17
N ARG A 52 21.32 -12.00 0.19
CA ARG A 52 20.24 -12.45 1.04
C ARG A 52 19.80 -13.88 0.71
N LEU A 53 19.76 -14.26 -0.57
CA LEU A 53 19.46 -15.62 -1.00
C LEU A 53 20.52 -16.62 -0.54
N GLU A 54 21.77 -16.22 -0.42
CA GLU A 54 22.87 -17.03 0.08
C GLU A 54 22.87 -17.18 1.59
N GLU A 55 22.63 -16.05 2.31
CA GLU A 55 22.65 -15.98 3.78
C GLU A 55 21.40 -16.60 4.42
N SER A 56 20.28 -16.61 3.71
CA SER A 56 19.01 -17.14 4.23
C SER A 56 19.09 -18.66 4.41
N ALA A 57 18.78 -19.16 5.61
CA ALA A 57 18.80 -20.58 5.96
C ALA A 57 17.93 -21.46 5.04
N GLY A 58 16.88 -20.89 4.41
CA GLY A 58 16.02 -21.56 3.44
C GLY A 58 16.24 -21.11 2.00
N GLY A 59 17.19 -20.20 1.74
CA GLY A 59 17.38 -19.56 0.44
C GLY A 59 16.16 -18.74 -0.03
N ARG A 60 15.34 -18.22 0.91
CA ARG A 60 14.10 -17.51 0.67
C ARG A 60 14.17 -16.05 1.14
N VAL A 61 13.70 -15.13 0.32
CA VAL A 61 13.79 -13.67 0.52
C VAL A 61 12.44 -13.02 0.29
N VAL A 62 12.12 -12.00 1.07
CA VAL A 62 10.90 -11.20 0.94
C VAL A 62 11.25 -9.80 0.48
N ILE A 63 10.72 -9.38 -0.66
CA ILE A 63 10.80 -8.02 -1.20
C ILE A 63 9.49 -7.31 -0.89
N GLY A 64 9.53 -6.13 -0.27
CA GLY A 64 8.36 -5.30 -0.04
C GLY A 64 8.33 -4.13 -1.03
N VAL A 65 7.26 -4.01 -1.81
CA VAL A 65 7.01 -2.86 -2.70
C VAL A 65 5.94 -1.98 -2.08
N CYS A 66 6.38 -0.89 -1.46
CA CYS A 66 5.56 0.09 -0.75
C CYS A 66 5.31 1.34 -1.60
N GLY A 67 4.20 2.01 -1.36
CA GLY A 67 3.85 3.29 -1.99
C GLY A 67 2.37 3.58 -1.89
N GLY A 68 1.97 4.82 -2.14
CA GLY A 68 0.58 5.26 -2.09
C GLY A 68 -0.31 4.60 -3.15
N SER A 69 -1.62 4.81 -3.03
CA SER A 69 -2.57 4.34 -4.05
C SER A 69 -2.24 4.97 -5.41
N GLY A 70 -2.20 4.16 -6.47
CA GLY A 70 -1.89 4.61 -7.84
C GLY A 70 -0.40 4.84 -8.13
N SER A 71 0.53 4.55 -7.20
CA SER A 71 1.98 4.73 -7.40
C SER A 71 2.63 3.70 -8.35
N GLY A 72 1.88 2.65 -8.76
CA GLY A 72 2.37 1.59 -9.64
C GLY A 72 2.97 0.38 -8.92
N LYS A 73 2.63 0.14 -7.65
CA LYS A 73 3.11 -1.03 -6.87
C LYS A 73 2.88 -2.35 -7.58
N THR A 74 1.65 -2.59 -8.02
CA THR A 74 1.26 -3.85 -8.68
C THR A 74 2.05 -4.08 -9.96
N VAL A 75 2.21 -3.03 -10.78
CA VAL A 75 3.02 -3.10 -12.02
C VAL A 75 4.49 -3.36 -11.69
N MET A 76 5.04 -2.63 -10.71
CA MET A 76 6.42 -2.83 -10.26
C MET A 76 6.65 -4.27 -9.80
N ALA A 77 5.79 -4.79 -8.91
CA ALA A 77 5.90 -6.15 -8.41
C ALA A 77 5.79 -7.19 -9.53
N SER A 78 4.90 -6.95 -10.51
CA SER A 78 4.72 -7.83 -11.68
C SER A 78 5.99 -7.90 -12.53
N VAL A 79 6.60 -6.75 -12.84
CA VAL A 79 7.84 -6.71 -13.64
C VAL A 79 9.01 -7.31 -12.87
N LEU A 80 9.12 -7.06 -11.55
CA LEU A 80 10.15 -7.68 -10.71
C LEU A 80 10.00 -9.22 -10.69
N GLY A 81 8.78 -9.71 -10.44
CA GLY A 81 8.50 -11.15 -10.45
C GLY A 81 8.79 -11.81 -11.80
N TYR A 82 8.38 -11.15 -12.89
CA TYR A 82 8.69 -11.63 -14.25
C TYR A 82 10.21 -11.71 -14.50
N ALA A 83 10.96 -10.64 -14.17
CA ALA A 83 12.39 -10.61 -14.35
C ALA A 83 13.11 -11.69 -13.53
N LEU A 84 12.70 -11.91 -12.28
CA LEU A 84 13.25 -12.97 -11.42
C LEU A 84 12.99 -14.35 -12.00
N ASN A 85 11.76 -14.64 -12.44
CA ASN A 85 11.40 -15.91 -13.06
C ASN A 85 12.21 -16.14 -14.36
N ARG A 86 12.43 -15.10 -15.18
CA ARG A 86 13.30 -15.17 -16.35
C ARG A 86 14.76 -15.48 -16.00
N ALA A 87 15.23 -15.03 -14.84
CA ALA A 87 16.55 -15.34 -14.30
C ALA A 87 16.63 -16.73 -13.63
N GLY A 88 15.57 -17.53 -13.66
CA GLY A 88 15.51 -18.84 -13.01
C GLY A 88 15.36 -18.78 -11.49
N ILE A 89 14.91 -17.64 -10.96
CA ILE A 89 14.59 -17.47 -9.53
C ILE A 89 13.08 -17.42 -9.41
N ASP A 90 12.49 -18.54 -9.00
CA ASP A 90 11.04 -18.63 -8.85
C ASP A 90 10.53 -17.60 -7.84
N ALA A 91 9.62 -16.73 -8.31
CA ALA A 91 9.07 -15.60 -7.55
C ALA A 91 7.55 -15.64 -7.54
N TYR A 92 6.98 -15.39 -6.35
CA TYR A 92 5.54 -15.24 -6.14
C TYR A 92 5.21 -13.80 -5.78
N ILE A 93 4.13 -13.25 -6.36
CA ILE A 93 3.66 -11.89 -6.08
C ILE A 93 2.42 -11.98 -5.21
N MET A 94 2.54 -11.52 -3.97
CA MET A 94 1.48 -11.47 -2.97
C MET A 94 0.95 -10.05 -2.85
N SER A 95 -0.36 -9.86 -2.96
CA SER A 95 -1.00 -8.58 -2.68
C SER A 95 -1.39 -8.46 -1.21
N GLY A 96 -0.89 -7.41 -0.55
CA GLY A 96 -1.27 -7.07 0.82
C GLY A 96 -2.70 -6.53 0.93
N ASP A 97 -3.31 -6.12 -0.19
CA ASP A 97 -4.69 -5.63 -0.23
C ASP A 97 -5.74 -6.73 0.03
N ASN A 98 -5.32 -8.01 0.10
CA ASN A 98 -6.15 -9.12 0.59
C ASN A 98 -6.31 -9.14 2.13
N TYR A 99 -5.57 -8.33 2.90
CA TYR A 99 -5.46 -8.47 4.35
C TYR A 99 -6.04 -7.34 5.21
N PRO A 100 -6.92 -6.45 4.74
CA PRO A 100 -7.78 -5.71 5.66
C PRO A 100 -8.64 -6.68 6.49
N ARG A 101 -9.03 -6.24 7.71
CA ARG A 101 -9.95 -7.02 8.56
C ARG A 101 -11.39 -6.97 8.06
N ARG A 102 -11.72 -5.98 7.23
CA ARG A 102 -13.05 -5.76 6.64
C ARG A 102 -12.94 -5.69 5.12
N ILE A 103 -13.99 -6.11 4.43
CA ILE A 103 -14.11 -5.88 2.99
C ILE A 103 -14.05 -4.36 2.68
N PRO A 104 -13.68 -3.95 1.47
CA PRO A 104 -13.46 -2.54 1.15
C PRO A 104 -14.60 -1.62 1.57
N ALA A 105 -15.84 -1.92 1.21
CA ALA A 105 -17.01 -1.09 1.54
C ALA A 105 -17.24 -0.97 3.06
N ALA A 106 -17.07 -2.05 3.83
CA ALA A 106 -17.22 -2.03 5.27
C ALA A 106 -16.06 -1.30 5.95
N ASN A 107 -14.86 -1.35 5.37
CA ASN A 107 -13.69 -0.62 5.86
C ASN A 107 -13.86 0.89 5.63
N ASP A 108 -14.36 1.31 4.48
CA ASP A 108 -14.63 2.72 4.19
C ASP A 108 -15.74 3.28 5.09
N ALA A 109 -16.79 2.49 5.35
CA ALA A 109 -17.83 2.86 6.31
C ALA A 109 -17.27 3.04 7.74
N GLU A 110 -16.36 2.15 8.18
CA GLU A 110 -15.72 2.25 9.50
C GLU A 110 -14.80 3.46 9.60
N ARG A 111 -14.01 3.75 8.56
CA ARG A 111 -13.18 4.95 8.46
C ARG A 111 -14.02 6.22 8.63
N LEU A 112 -15.14 6.32 7.90
CA LEU A 112 -16.05 7.46 7.98
C LEU A 112 -16.70 7.55 9.37
N ARG A 113 -17.13 6.43 9.94
CA ARG A 113 -17.69 6.35 11.30
C ARG A 113 -16.69 6.88 12.34
N LEU A 114 -15.42 6.47 12.26
CA LEU A 114 -14.38 6.89 13.19
C LEU A 114 -14.07 8.39 13.05
N PHE A 115 -14.02 8.91 11.84
CA PHE A 115 -13.90 10.34 11.57
C PHE A 115 -15.04 11.13 12.22
N ARG A 116 -16.30 10.74 11.98
CA ARG A 116 -17.48 11.41 12.50
C ARG A 116 -17.55 11.35 14.02
N MET A 117 -17.29 10.19 14.62
CA MET A 117 -17.29 10.02 16.08
C MET A 117 -16.12 10.77 16.75
N GLY A 118 -14.95 10.78 16.12
CA GLY A 118 -13.80 11.56 16.58
C GLY A 118 -14.10 13.05 16.59
N GLY A 119 -14.71 13.56 15.52
CA GLY A 119 -15.16 14.94 15.43
C GLY A 119 -16.13 15.35 16.52
N LEU A 120 -17.18 14.54 16.76
CA LEU A 120 -18.13 14.78 17.86
C LEU A 120 -17.43 14.82 19.23
N ARG A 121 -16.53 13.86 19.50
CA ARG A 121 -15.77 13.82 20.76
C ARG A 121 -14.88 15.04 20.93
N GLY A 122 -14.27 15.51 19.85
CA GLY A 122 -13.48 16.74 19.85
C GLY A 122 -14.31 17.97 20.20
N MET A 123 -15.49 18.11 19.61
CA MET A 123 -16.42 19.20 19.94
C MET A 123 -16.91 19.18 21.39
N LEU A 124 -17.20 17.97 21.91
CA LEU A 124 -17.56 17.81 23.32
C LEU A 124 -16.41 18.23 24.24
N ALA A 125 -15.17 17.78 23.94
CA ALA A 125 -14.00 18.08 24.75
C ALA A 125 -13.65 19.56 24.75
N SER A 126 -13.91 20.27 23.66
CA SER A 126 -13.64 21.74 23.54
C SER A 126 -14.81 22.61 24.04
N GLY A 127 -15.95 22.01 24.41
CA GLY A 127 -17.14 22.76 24.81
C GLY A 127 -17.87 23.41 23.61
N GLU A 128 -17.57 23.03 22.39
CA GLU A 128 -18.19 23.57 21.18
C GLU A 128 -19.45 22.82 20.72
N TYR A 129 -19.79 21.69 21.33
CA TYR A 129 -20.97 20.94 20.99
C TYR A 129 -22.25 21.64 21.50
N SER A 130 -23.26 21.74 20.64
CA SER A 130 -24.63 22.15 21.00
C SER A 130 -25.66 21.41 20.15
N ASP A 131 -26.95 21.43 20.57
CA ASP A 131 -28.01 20.79 19.82
C ASP A 131 -28.22 21.42 18.44
N GLU A 132 -28.05 22.74 18.30
CA GLU A 132 -28.13 23.45 17.02
C GLU A 132 -27.02 22.98 16.07
N LYS A 133 -25.79 22.88 16.57
CA LYS A 133 -24.66 22.38 15.76
C LYS A 133 -24.85 20.91 15.38
N ALA A 134 -25.45 20.09 16.25
CA ALA A 134 -25.77 18.71 15.96
C ALA A 134 -26.82 18.55 14.83
N VAL A 135 -27.77 19.50 14.72
CA VAL A 135 -28.69 19.55 13.57
C VAL A 135 -27.92 19.80 12.28
N VAL A 136 -27.07 20.83 12.25
CA VAL A 136 -26.24 21.17 11.10
C VAL A 136 -25.31 20.00 10.70
N LEU A 137 -24.71 19.32 11.69
CA LEU A 137 -23.86 18.14 11.40
C LEU A 137 -24.64 17.02 10.72
N ARG A 138 -25.89 16.75 11.14
CA ARG A 138 -26.69 15.71 10.46
C ARG A 138 -26.99 16.03 9.00
N GLU A 139 -27.23 17.31 8.68
CA GLU A 139 -27.43 17.77 7.31
C GLU A 139 -26.13 17.60 6.49
N LEU A 140 -24.99 17.99 7.07
CA LEU A 140 -23.68 17.81 6.44
C LEU A 140 -23.34 16.33 6.22
N TRP A 141 -23.69 15.45 7.14
CA TRP A 141 -23.48 13.99 6.99
C TRP A 141 -24.33 13.40 5.88
N GLN A 142 -25.59 13.87 5.73
CA GLN A 142 -26.46 13.43 4.64
C GLN A 142 -25.95 13.89 3.27
N ALA A 143 -25.27 15.03 3.23
CA ALA A 143 -24.68 15.60 2.02
C ALA A 143 -23.22 15.15 1.78
N ASP A 144 -22.63 14.31 2.65
CA ASP A 144 -21.21 13.96 2.67
C ASP A 144 -20.26 15.16 2.62
N ALA A 145 -20.70 16.30 3.22
CA ALA A 145 -20.00 17.57 3.20
C ALA A 145 -19.25 17.91 4.50
N ASP A 146 -19.29 17.02 5.47
CA ASP A 146 -18.71 17.24 6.80
C ASP A 146 -17.15 17.19 6.81
N ALA A 147 -16.54 16.63 5.78
CA ALA A 147 -15.08 16.65 5.58
C ALA A 147 -14.61 17.77 4.64
N GLU A 148 -15.53 18.53 4.02
CA GLU A 148 -15.18 19.57 3.06
C GLU A 148 -14.46 20.76 3.73
N PRO A 149 -13.27 21.19 3.23
CA PRO A 149 -12.56 22.34 3.78
C PRO A 149 -13.38 23.65 3.74
N GLU A 150 -14.24 23.79 2.72
CA GLU A 150 -15.11 24.96 2.56
C GLU A 150 -16.16 25.05 3.68
N THR A 151 -16.62 23.90 4.20
CA THR A 151 -17.54 23.84 5.34
C THR A 151 -16.89 24.43 6.59
N ALA A 152 -15.59 24.12 6.84
CA ALA A 152 -14.85 24.70 7.97
C ALA A 152 -14.58 26.22 7.81
N ARG A 153 -14.47 26.71 6.57
CA ARG A 153 -14.35 28.16 6.31
C ARG A 153 -15.65 28.90 6.62
N LYS A 154 -16.81 28.31 6.30
CA LYS A 154 -18.13 28.90 6.55
C LYS A 154 -18.56 28.78 8.00
N LEU A 155 -18.21 27.68 8.65
CA LEU A 155 -18.56 27.32 10.01
C LEU A 155 -17.29 27.08 10.83
N PRO A 156 -16.70 28.10 11.49
CA PRO A 156 -15.37 27.98 12.12
C PRO A 156 -15.24 26.83 13.14
N TRP A 157 -16.32 26.48 13.85
CA TRP A 157 -16.36 25.36 14.78
C TRP A 157 -16.14 24.00 14.09
N MET A 158 -16.36 23.90 12.78
CA MET A 158 -16.06 22.70 12.02
C MET A 158 -14.54 22.38 11.95
N GLN A 159 -13.68 23.37 12.23
CA GLN A 159 -12.23 23.11 12.32
C GLN A 159 -11.93 22.13 13.45
N THR A 160 -12.52 22.34 14.64
CA THR A 160 -12.36 21.42 15.78
C THR A 160 -12.90 20.03 15.44
N TYR A 161 -14.08 19.97 14.81
CA TYR A 161 -14.68 18.72 14.35
C TYR A 161 -13.77 17.97 13.37
N GLN A 162 -13.35 18.64 12.29
CA GLN A 162 -12.53 18.01 11.25
C GLN A 162 -11.16 17.59 11.75
N GLN A 163 -10.50 18.41 12.58
CA GLN A 163 -9.19 18.08 13.16
C GLN A 163 -9.27 16.87 14.09
N ALA A 164 -10.23 16.85 14.99
CA ALA A 164 -10.41 15.73 15.92
C ALA A 164 -10.83 14.45 15.19
N GLY A 165 -11.67 14.57 14.16
CA GLY A 165 -12.05 13.48 13.29
C GLY A 165 -10.85 12.89 12.53
N ALA A 166 -10.02 13.74 11.93
CA ALA A 166 -8.79 13.33 11.25
C ALA A 166 -7.79 12.68 12.19
N GLN A 167 -7.69 13.14 13.42
CA GLN A 167 -6.83 12.53 14.44
C GLN A 167 -7.32 11.13 14.82
N ALA A 168 -8.61 10.95 15.05
CA ALA A 168 -9.20 9.65 15.35
C ALA A 168 -9.00 8.66 14.19
N LEU A 169 -9.23 9.13 12.96
CA LEU A 169 -9.00 8.36 11.74
C LEU A 169 -7.52 7.96 11.58
N SER A 170 -6.60 8.87 11.88
CA SER A 170 -5.16 8.59 11.85
C SER A 170 -4.75 7.51 12.87
N GLY A 171 -5.45 7.38 13.98
CA GLY A 171 -5.26 6.31 14.96
C GLY A 171 -5.69 4.93 14.48
N TYR A 172 -6.50 4.85 13.43
CA TYR A 172 -7.01 3.61 12.86
C TYR A 172 -6.30 3.19 11.57
N LEU A 173 -6.11 4.13 10.64
CA LEU A 173 -5.54 3.84 9.31
C LEU A 173 -4.16 3.17 9.41
N GLY A 174 -3.99 2.07 8.71
CA GLY A 174 -2.74 1.32 8.63
C GLY A 174 -2.27 0.74 9.99
N THR A 175 -3.18 0.53 10.94
CA THR A 175 -2.91 -0.11 12.22
C THR A 175 -3.44 -1.54 12.27
N PRO A 176 -3.09 -2.35 13.30
CA PRO A 176 -3.65 -3.69 13.46
C PRO A 176 -5.17 -3.74 13.66
N GLU A 177 -5.83 -2.63 13.95
CA GLU A 177 -7.28 -2.57 14.03
C GLU A 177 -7.95 -2.57 12.64
N GLU A 178 -7.27 -2.03 11.64
CA GLU A 178 -7.70 -2.01 10.24
C GLU A 178 -7.19 -3.23 9.48
N ILE A 179 -5.94 -3.60 9.71
CA ILE A 179 -5.16 -4.53 8.90
C ILE A 179 -4.78 -5.76 9.73
N ASP A 180 -4.86 -6.94 9.13
CA ASP A 180 -4.41 -8.19 9.75
C ASP A 180 -2.92 -8.43 9.52
N PHE A 181 -2.08 -7.63 10.18
CA PHE A 181 -0.63 -7.79 10.13
C PHE A 181 -0.17 -9.12 10.72
N ASP A 182 -0.90 -9.69 11.67
CA ASP A 182 -0.52 -10.95 12.30
C ASP A 182 -0.59 -12.09 11.29
N GLU A 183 -1.63 -12.13 10.45
CA GLU A 183 -1.76 -13.12 9.39
C GLU A 183 -0.63 -12.97 8.36
N VAL A 184 -0.34 -11.75 7.90
CA VAL A 184 0.74 -11.50 6.93
C VAL A 184 2.11 -11.86 7.53
N ASN A 185 2.35 -11.53 8.79
CA ASN A 185 3.59 -11.87 9.50
C ASN A 185 3.76 -13.39 9.64
N ASP A 186 2.68 -14.13 9.92
CA ASP A 186 2.73 -15.60 9.95
C ASP A 186 3.04 -16.18 8.57
N ILE A 187 2.41 -15.69 7.51
CA ILE A 187 2.70 -16.11 6.14
C ILE A 187 4.18 -15.89 5.80
N ILE A 188 4.73 -14.73 6.08
CA ILE A 188 6.14 -14.43 5.86
C ILE A 188 7.04 -15.38 6.67
N ALA A 189 6.71 -15.61 7.93
CA ALA A 189 7.49 -16.50 8.80
C ALA A 189 7.45 -17.95 8.30
N ARG A 190 6.29 -18.45 7.88
CA ARG A 190 6.11 -19.79 7.29
C ARG A 190 6.88 -19.92 5.98
N PHE A 191 6.76 -18.94 5.10
CA PHE A 191 7.54 -18.89 3.86
C PHE A 191 9.03 -18.98 4.17
N LYS A 192 9.56 -18.14 5.05
CA LYS A 192 11.00 -18.12 5.40
C LYS A 192 11.49 -19.41 6.07
N ARG A 193 10.63 -20.12 6.80
CA ARG A 193 10.96 -21.45 7.38
C ARG A 193 10.97 -22.57 6.35
N GLY A 194 10.63 -22.29 5.09
CA GLY A 194 10.66 -23.30 4.03
C GLY A 194 9.36 -24.09 3.88
N GLU A 195 8.26 -23.64 4.48
CA GLU A 195 6.96 -24.31 4.32
C GLU A 195 6.54 -24.30 2.84
N ARG A 196 6.02 -25.44 2.38
CA ARG A 196 5.75 -25.66 0.96
C ARG A 196 4.36 -25.23 0.53
N HIS A 197 3.37 -25.40 1.39
CA HIS A 197 1.98 -25.12 1.09
C HIS A 197 1.42 -24.17 2.15
N ILE A 198 1.14 -22.94 1.76
CA ILE A 198 0.65 -21.90 2.67
C ILE A 198 -0.71 -21.42 2.16
N PRO A 199 -1.78 -21.50 2.98
CA PRO A 199 -3.04 -20.88 2.65
C PRO A 199 -2.89 -19.37 2.63
N LEU A 200 -3.31 -18.73 1.54
CA LEU A 200 -3.34 -17.28 1.38
C LEU A 200 -4.77 -16.80 1.22
N LYS A 201 -5.13 -15.77 1.95
CA LYS A 201 -6.45 -15.13 1.87
C LYS A 201 -6.65 -14.47 0.51
N ARG A 202 -7.89 -14.57 0.01
CA ARG A 202 -8.40 -13.81 -1.13
C ARG A 202 -9.59 -13.02 -0.66
N MET A 203 -9.59 -11.73 -0.96
CA MET A 203 -10.66 -10.84 -0.57
C MET A 203 -11.27 -10.20 -1.80
N GLY A 204 -12.54 -10.53 -2.06
CA GLY A 204 -13.36 -9.83 -3.04
C GLY A 204 -13.99 -8.57 -2.44
N ARG A 205 -15.02 -8.05 -3.11
CA ARG A 205 -15.69 -6.82 -2.70
C ARG A 205 -16.89 -7.03 -1.77
N GLU A 206 -17.34 -8.26 -1.63
CA GLU A 206 -18.50 -8.66 -0.81
C GLU A 206 -18.06 -9.60 0.30
N GLU A 207 -18.78 -9.61 1.43
CA GLU A 207 -18.47 -10.48 2.58
C GLU A 207 -18.48 -11.96 2.23
N THR A 208 -19.30 -12.37 1.26
CA THR A 208 -19.35 -13.75 0.75
C THR A 208 -18.20 -14.10 -0.18
N ALA A 209 -17.39 -13.11 -0.57
CA ALA A 209 -16.25 -13.27 -1.47
C ALA A 209 -14.92 -13.23 -0.72
N ILE A 210 -14.83 -13.94 0.40
CA ILE A 210 -13.60 -14.17 1.15
C ILE A 210 -13.34 -15.68 1.17
N TRP A 211 -12.15 -16.08 0.71
CA TRP A 211 -11.75 -17.49 0.73
C TRP A 211 -10.24 -17.63 0.90
N TYR A 212 -9.77 -18.86 1.07
CA TYR A 212 -8.34 -19.18 1.12
C TYR A 212 -7.96 -20.11 -0.03
N GLU A 213 -6.82 -19.83 -0.63
CA GLU A 213 -6.17 -20.69 -1.62
C GLU A 213 -4.85 -21.17 -1.06
N THR A 214 -4.63 -22.51 -1.13
CA THR A 214 -3.33 -23.05 -0.76
C THR A 214 -2.37 -22.88 -1.92
N VAL A 215 -1.35 -22.05 -1.72
CA VAL A 215 -0.29 -21.78 -2.70
C VAL A 215 0.89 -22.70 -2.48
N ASP A 216 1.43 -23.28 -3.56
CA ASP A 216 2.63 -24.12 -3.52
C ASP A 216 3.89 -23.24 -3.66
N PHE A 217 4.67 -23.16 -2.58
CA PHE A 217 5.94 -22.46 -2.50
C PHE A 217 7.16 -23.38 -2.61
N THR A 218 6.99 -24.63 -3.09
CA THR A 218 8.07 -25.61 -3.13
C THR A 218 9.28 -25.09 -3.90
N ALA A 219 9.10 -24.48 -5.05
CA ALA A 219 10.15 -23.90 -5.87
C ALA A 219 10.45 -22.44 -5.55
N THR A 220 9.51 -21.72 -4.90
CA THR A 220 9.58 -20.27 -4.74
C THR A 220 10.69 -19.85 -3.78
N ARG A 221 11.56 -18.99 -4.25
CA ARG A 221 12.68 -18.41 -3.52
C ARG A 221 12.48 -16.95 -3.13
N VAL A 222 11.65 -16.22 -3.89
CA VAL A 222 11.37 -14.81 -3.63
C VAL A 222 9.88 -14.60 -3.52
N MET A 223 9.44 -13.98 -2.41
CA MET A 223 8.09 -13.46 -2.27
C MET A 223 8.15 -11.94 -2.47
N VAL A 224 7.41 -11.41 -3.43
CA VAL A 224 7.27 -9.97 -3.65
C VAL A 224 5.92 -9.54 -3.07
N ILE A 225 5.94 -8.79 -1.98
CA ILE A 225 4.73 -8.24 -1.36
C ILE A 225 4.50 -6.85 -1.91
N GLU A 226 3.44 -6.67 -2.69
CA GLU A 226 3.01 -5.35 -3.14
C GLU A 226 1.91 -4.82 -2.21
N TRP A 227 2.18 -3.71 -1.54
CA TRP A 227 1.27 -3.20 -0.54
C TRP A 227 1.57 -1.77 -0.11
N THR A 228 0.54 -0.98 0.18
CA THR A 228 0.69 0.34 0.79
C THR A 228 1.42 0.26 2.13
N HIS A 229 1.23 -0.82 2.89
CA HIS A 229 1.80 -1.03 4.22
C HIS A 229 3.08 -1.90 4.23
N ALA A 230 3.73 -2.14 3.08
CA ALA A 230 4.91 -3.01 3.01
C ALA A 230 6.13 -2.50 3.82
N ASN A 231 6.17 -1.21 4.19
CA ASN A 231 7.17 -0.62 5.08
C ASN A 231 6.65 -0.34 6.50
N SER A 232 5.45 -0.83 6.86
CA SER A 232 4.85 -0.61 8.19
C SER A 232 5.73 -1.14 9.31
N ASP A 233 5.69 -0.48 10.49
CA ASP A 233 6.32 -0.96 11.73
C ASP A 233 5.69 -2.25 12.24
N PHE A 234 4.44 -2.52 11.85
CA PHE A 234 3.72 -3.74 12.21
C PHE A 234 4.08 -4.93 11.31
N LEU A 235 4.63 -4.69 10.12
CA LEU A 235 5.05 -5.75 9.20
C LEU A 235 6.49 -6.17 9.49
N LYS A 236 6.71 -7.48 9.63
CA LYS A 236 8.01 -8.06 9.99
C LYS A 236 8.50 -8.99 8.89
N GLY A 237 9.82 -9.14 8.78
CA GLY A 237 10.43 -10.14 7.93
C GLY A 237 10.62 -9.73 6.46
N VAL A 238 10.34 -8.49 6.08
CA VAL A 238 10.74 -7.92 4.78
C VAL A 238 12.26 -7.72 4.75
N ASP A 239 12.92 -8.30 3.76
CA ASP A 239 14.38 -8.26 3.62
C ASP A 239 14.86 -7.08 2.75
N ILE A 240 14.07 -6.74 1.73
CA ILE A 240 14.40 -5.69 0.76
C ILE A 240 13.19 -4.78 0.61
N PRO A 241 13.08 -3.73 1.44
CA PRO A 241 12.01 -2.75 1.32
C PRO A 241 12.29 -1.74 0.21
N ILE A 242 11.29 -1.54 -0.66
CA ILE A 242 11.30 -0.59 -1.77
C ILE A 242 10.18 0.41 -1.55
N TYR A 243 10.44 1.68 -1.73
CA TYR A 243 9.44 2.74 -1.64
C TYR A 243 9.30 3.47 -2.97
N LEU A 244 8.07 3.46 -3.51
CA LEU A 244 7.70 4.20 -4.70
C LEU A 244 7.16 5.57 -4.28
N ASN A 245 8.00 6.60 -4.40
CA ASN A 245 7.65 7.96 -4.02
C ASN A 245 6.65 8.56 -5.03
N SER A 246 5.47 8.92 -4.51
CA SER A 246 4.44 9.65 -5.24
C SER A 246 3.46 10.28 -4.26
N THR A 247 2.94 11.44 -4.56
CA THR A 247 1.91 12.09 -3.75
C THR A 247 0.50 11.70 -4.22
N PRO A 248 -0.54 11.82 -3.36
CA PRO A 248 -1.93 11.60 -3.77
C PRO A 248 -2.36 12.44 -4.98
N MET A 249 -1.88 13.68 -5.09
CA MET A 249 -2.14 14.57 -6.22
C MET A 249 -1.55 13.99 -7.52
N GLN A 250 -0.32 13.53 -7.47
CA GLN A 250 0.38 12.98 -8.64
C GLN A 250 -0.23 11.68 -9.17
N THR A 251 -0.91 10.92 -8.31
CA THR A 251 -1.53 9.63 -8.67
C THR A 251 -3.02 9.74 -8.98
N LEU A 252 -3.60 10.95 -8.90
CA LEU A 252 -5.04 11.18 -9.05
C LEU A 252 -5.59 10.64 -10.37
N GLU A 253 -4.93 10.95 -11.50
CA GLU A 253 -5.36 10.46 -12.82
C GLU A 253 -5.34 8.93 -12.92
N HIS A 254 -4.29 8.29 -12.40
CA HIS A 254 -4.20 6.83 -12.38
C HIS A 254 -5.29 6.20 -11.51
N ARG A 255 -5.67 6.84 -10.41
CA ARG A 255 -6.78 6.38 -9.56
C ARG A 255 -8.13 6.52 -10.26
N ARG A 256 -8.35 7.63 -10.94
CA ARG A 256 -9.57 7.86 -11.75
C ARG A 256 -9.71 6.80 -12.86
N LEU A 257 -8.63 6.49 -13.56
CA LEU A 257 -8.63 5.47 -14.62
C LEU A 257 -8.93 4.06 -14.10
N ARG A 258 -8.52 3.74 -12.87
CA ARG A 258 -8.82 2.43 -12.24
C ARG A 258 -10.28 2.26 -11.86
N ASN A 259 -11.02 3.34 -11.69
CA ASN A 259 -12.46 3.41 -11.36
C ASN A 259 -12.90 2.43 -10.24
N ARG A 260 -12.03 2.15 -9.28
CA ARG A 260 -12.29 1.21 -8.17
C ARG A 260 -13.13 1.83 -7.07
N ASP A 261 -13.02 3.16 -6.88
CA ASP A 261 -13.64 3.90 -5.79
C ASP A 261 -14.69 4.85 -6.36
N ALA A 262 -15.95 4.65 -5.99
CA ALA A 262 -17.09 5.44 -6.48
C ALA A 262 -16.98 6.96 -6.18
N GLN A 263 -16.10 7.35 -5.24
CA GLN A 263 -15.89 8.74 -4.81
C GLN A 263 -14.39 9.09 -4.72
N THR A 264 -13.63 8.84 -5.79
CA THR A 264 -12.17 9.03 -5.85
C THR A 264 -11.72 10.43 -5.47
N ASP A 265 -12.59 11.43 -5.58
CA ASP A 265 -12.28 12.86 -5.43
C ASP A 265 -13.00 13.52 -4.23
N SER A 266 -13.66 12.76 -3.35
CA SER A 266 -14.30 13.35 -2.18
C SER A 266 -13.26 13.96 -1.22
N ALA A 267 -13.66 14.98 -0.47
CA ALA A 267 -12.80 15.59 0.55
C ALA A 267 -12.41 14.56 1.64
N PHE A 268 -13.31 13.64 1.98
CA PHE A 268 -13.02 12.56 2.92
C PHE A 268 -11.96 11.60 2.35
N THR A 269 -12.11 11.14 1.11
CA THR A 269 -11.11 10.28 0.44
C THR A 269 -9.74 10.99 0.36
N THR A 270 -9.74 12.28 0.02
CA THR A 270 -8.51 13.09 0.01
C THR A 270 -7.86 13.14 1.40
N MET A 271 -8.65 13.29 2.46
CA MET A 271 -8.16 13.27 3.85
C MET A 271 -7.54 11.92 4.21
N VAL A 272 -8.20 10.80 3.88
CA VAL A 272 -7.67 9.43 4.08
C VAL A 272 -6.31 9.30 3.41
N LEU A 273 -6.21 9.64 2.13
CA LEU A 273 -4.98 9.51 1.35
C LEU A 273 -3.84 10.38 1.89
N ASN A 274 -4.16 11.59 2.36
CA ASN A 274 -3.16 12.47 2.98
C ASN A 274 -2.66 11.93 4.33
N ILE A 275 -3.52 11.28 5.12
CA ILE A 275 -3.11 10.62 6.36
C ILE A 275 -2.23 9.41 6.04
N GLU A 276 -2.63 8.58 5.08
CA GLU A 276 -1.83 7.44 4.62
C GLU A 276 -0.46 7.90 4.10
N GLN A 277 -0.42 8.97 3.28
CA GLN A 277 0.84 9.51 2.77
C GLN A 277 1.78 9.93 3.91
N ARG A 278 1.29 10.65 4.92
CA ARG A 278 2.12 11.01 6.09
C ARG A 278 2.71 9.80 6.81
N LYS A 279 1.96 8.69 6.88
CA LYS A 279 2.48 7.43 7.45
C LYS A 279 3.55 6.81 6.56
N LEU A 280 3.35 6.80 5.25
CA LEU A 280 4.37 6.34 4.31
C LEU A 280 5.65 7.17 4.42
N ASP A 281 5.52 8.49 4.48
CA ASP A 281 6.64 9.43 4.62
C ASP A 281 7.43 9.17 5.91
N SER A 282 6.73 8.91 7.01
CA SER A 282 7.38 8.60 8.30
C SER A 282 8.17 7.28 8.28
N GLN A 283 7.91 6.39 7.34
CA GLN A 283 8.51 5.06 7.22
C GLN A 283 9.48 4.94 6.02
N ALA A 284 9.59 5.98 5.20
CA ALA A 284 10.41 5.97 3.98
C ALA A 284 11.89 5.71 4.25
N TRP A 285 12.39 6.07 5.44
CA TRP A 285 13.78 5.84 5.85
C TRP A 285 14.18 4.36 5.92
N LYS A 286 13.21 3.45 6.04
CA LYS A 286 13.44 2.00 6.05
C LYS A 286 13.74 1.44 4.67
N ALA A 287 13.36 2.17 3.62
CA ALA A 287 13.50 1.67 2.26
C ALA A 287 14.96 1.57 1.85
N GLN A 288 15.38 0.42 1.35
CA GLN A 288 16.68 0.24 0.72
C GLN A 288 16.75 0.99 -0.63
N VAL A 289 15.62 1.07 -1.31
CA VAL A 289 15.48 1.81 -2.57
C VAL A 289 14.27 2.73 -2.46
N ILE A 290 14.52 4.02 -2.62
CA ILE A 290 13.46 5.01 -2.83
C ILE A 290 13.51 5.38 -4.32
N LEU A 291 12.41 5.12 -5.01
CA LEU A 291 12.26 5.43 -6.42
C LEU A 291 11.40 6.68 -6.58
N SER A 292 11.95 7.74 -7.20
CA SER A 292 11.16 8.94 -7.52
C SER A 292 10.11 8.63 -8.58
N ARG A 293 9.18 9.57 -8.79
CA ARG A 293 8.16 9.45 -9.84
C ARG A 293 8.79 9.32 -11.23
N GLU A 294 9.89 10.01 -11.48
CA GLU A 294 10.64 10.00 -12.75
C GLU A 294 11.48 8.72 -12.93
N GLY A 295 11.33 7.74 -12.04
CA GLY A 295 12.05 6.47 -12.13
C GLY A 295 13.52 6.52 -11.69
N LYS A 296 13.93 7.57 -10.97
CA LYS A 296 15.30 7.70 -10.47
C LYS A 296 15.40 7.17 -9.04
N LYS A 297 16.46 6.42 -8.75
CA LYS A 297 16.81 6.10 -7.37
C LYS A 297 17.30 7.35 -6.67
N ILE A 298 16.68 7.67 -5.53
CA ILE A 298 17.08 8.80 -4.68
C ILE A 298 17.50 8.34 -3.30
N THR A 299 18.30 9.16 -2.62
CA THR A 299 18.66 8.91 -1.21
C THR A 299 17.53 9.38 -0.28
N TYR A 300 17.48 8.85 0.94
CA TYR A 300 16.52 9.34 1.94
C TYR A 300 16.69 10.84 2.22
N SER A 301 17.93 11.35 2.23
CA SER A 301 18.19 12.78 2.41
C SER A 301 17.67 13.65 1.25
N ALA A 302 17.72 13.12 0.00
CA ALA A 302 17.12 13.81 -1.14
C ALA A 302 15.59 13.79 -1.05
N TYR A 303 15.01 12.63 -0.73
CA TYR A 303 13.58 12.47 -0.49
C TYR A 303 13.05 13.46 0.57
N ARG A 304 13.74 13.59 1.70
CA ARG A 304 13.34 14.54 2.77
C ARG A 304 13.29 15.99 2.28
N ARG A 305 14.25 16.42 1.47
CA ARG A 305 14.26 17.78 0.90
C ARG A 305 13.15 18.05 -0.12
N GLU A 306 12.62 17.00 -0.75
CA GLU A 306 11.49 17.11 -1.68
C GLU A 306 10.14 17.17 -0.95
N THR A 307 10.08 16.66 0.29
CA THR A 307 8.83 16.52 1.07
C THR A 307 8.68 17.53 2.21
N GLU A 308 9.74 18.24 2.58
CA GLU A 308 9.76 19.40 3.50
C GLU A 308 9.43 20.72 2.76
#